data_faa0f38fa9dd351dc80da61f3233ebeb
#
_entry.id   faa0f38fa9dd351dc80da61f3233ebeb
#
_cell.length_a   1.000
_cell.length_b   1.000
_cell.length_c   1.000
_cell.angle_alpha   90.00
_cell.angle_beta   90.00
_cell.angle_gamma   90.00
#
_symmetry.space_group_name_H-M   'P 1'
#
loop_
_entity.id
_entity.type
_entity.pdbx_description
1 polymer ?
#
loop_
_entity_poly.entity_id
_entity_poly.type
_entity_poly.pdbx_seq_one_letter_code
_entity_poly.pdbx_strand_id
1 'polypeptide(L)'
;VPQDLYADQDFSDAAIQACYVDGKRYAAPLSVETTALFYNTDLVSEVPKTWEELVDQAAADGGVQFDATSIYYDLGFVRACGGYIFKYQDGAYDTADIGLDNEGSVDAYAFINDLCNKYKLITADVTADIARSNFQNGKCAYYIGGPWDIDGFTSAGTKFAVAKMPTFHGQPFVTPVGTQVSFVSNSSKNQDAAWDFISYLLENGALGMYEAGDRIPAKLADQELDEIQSNAYTQAFVEQINDGEPMPTVSEMGQLWSIHTNNIRSMWSGEQTPEEAAKNMVTQLKEAIELMNSGK
;
A
#
# COMPACT_ATOMS: atom_id res chain seq x y z
N VAL A 1 -2.44 -26.54 -2.48
CA VAL A 1 -1.01 -26.30 -2.83
C VAL A 1 -0.21 -27.56 -2.50
N PRO A 2 0.67 -28.06 -3.40
CA PRO A 2 1.63 -29.10 -3.06
C PRO A 2 2.48 -28.71 -1.85
N GLN A 3 2.72 -29.67 -0.96
CA GLN A 3 3.38 -29.41 0.33
C GLN A 3 4.84 -28.94 0.17
N ASP A 4 5.49 -29.42 -0.87
CA ASP A 4 6.90 -29.23 -1.23
C ASP A 4 7.13 -28.15 -2.31
N LEU A 5 6.07 -27.37 -2.66
CA LEU A 5 6.16 -26.36 -3.70
C LEU A 5 7.14 -25.24 -3.32
N TYR A 6 7.16 -24.81 -2.08
CA TYR A 6 8.09 -23.84 -1.50
C TYR A 6 8.13 -23.91 0.02
N ALA A 7 9.18 -23.38 0.60
CA ALA A 7 9.35 -23.25 2.05
C ALA A 7 9.03 -21.80 2.48
N ASP A 8 8.22 -21.65 3.52
CA ASP A 8 7.73 -20.33 3.98
C ASP A 8 8.88 -19.38 4.37
N GLN A 9 9.96 -19.92 4.95
CA GLN A 9 11.14 -19.13 5.35
C GLN A 9 11.91 -18.49 4.18
N ASP A 10 11.64 -18.87 2.95
CA ASP A 10 12.27 -18.29 1.75
C ASP A 10 11.63 -16.94 1.35
N PHE A 11 10.56 -16.55 2.03
CA PHE A 11 9.75 -15.37 1.73
C PHE A 11 9.55 -14.48 2.97
N SER A 12 9.16 -13.22 2.76
CA SER A 12 8.77 -12.35 3.87
C SER A 12 7.46 -12.81 4.52
N ASP A 13 7.28 -12.50 5.80
CA ASP A 13 6.05 -12.82 6.54
C ASP A 13 4.80 -12.26 5.84
N ALA A 14 4.88 -11.05 5.29
CA ALA A 14 3.79 -10.43 4.55
C ALA A 14 3.41 -11.24 3.30
N ALA A 15 4.40 -11.72 2.53
CA ALA A 15 4.17 -12.53 1.34
C ALA A 15 3.53 -13.87 1.67
N ILE A 16 3.99 -14.50 2.74
CA ILE A 16 3.43 -15.79 3.20
C ILE A 16 2.01 -15.62 3.75
N GLN A 17 1.75 -14.59 4.55
CA GLN A 17 0.42 -14.33 5.09
C GLN A 17 -0.63 -14.19 3.97
N ALA A 18 -0.29 -13.57 2.86
CA ALA A 18 -1.18 -13.43 1.70
C ALA A 18 -1.54 -14.77 1.03
N CYS A 19 -0.76 -15.83 1.26
CA CYS A 19 -1.00 -17.16 0.69
C CYS A 19 -1.91 -18.05 1.54
N TYR A 20 -2.25 -17.61 2.77
CA TYR A 20 -3.01 -18.42 3.72
C TYR A 20 -4.40 -17.84 3.95
N VAL A 21 -5.38 -18.72 4.04
CA VAL A 21 -6.76 -18.43 4.47
C VAL A 21 -7.16 -19.50 5.49
N ASP A 22 -7.62 -19.08 6.66
CA ASP A 22 -8.01 -19.97 7.77
C ASP A 22 -6.94 -21.03 8.10
N GLY A 23 -5.68 -20.60 8.13
CA GLY A 23 -4.54 -21.46 8.45
C GLY A 23 -4.17 -22.49 7.37
N LYS A 24 -4.75 -22.40 6.17
CA LYS A 24 -4.45 -23.28 5.03
C LYS A 24 -3.82 -22.51 3.89
N ARG A 25 -2.79 -23.08 3.29
CA ARG A 25 -2.10 -22.51 2.15
C ARG A 25 -2.87 -22.77 0.86
N TYR A 26 -3.23 -21.70 0.12
CA TYR A 26 -3.99 -21.76 -1.13
C TYR A 26 -3.23 -21.26 -2.33
N ALA A 27 -2.14 -20.50 -2.16
CA ALA A 27 -1.43 -19.82 -3.22
C ALA A 27 0.08 -19.91 -3.06
N ALA A 28 0.79 -19.46 -4.07
CA ALA A 28 2.24 -19.25 -4.07
C ALA A 28 2.54 -17.77 -4.29
N PRO A 29 3.42 -17.13 -3.50
CA PRO A 29 3.76 -15.73 -3.64
C PRO A 29 4.74 -15.55 -4.81
N LEU A 30 4.45 -14.65 -5.75
CA LEU A 30 5.31 -14.37 -6.90
C LEU A 30 6.07 -13.06 -6.75
N SER A 31 5.38 -11.99 -6.39
CA SER A 31 6.00 -10.68 -6.20
C SER A 31 5.36 -9.93 -5.04
N VAL A 32 6.11 -8.96 -4.52
CA VAL A 32 5.65 -8.02 -3.51
C VAL A 32 5.69 -6.60 -4.04
N GLU A 33 4.84 -5.74 -3.50
CA GLU A 33 4.76 -4.35 -3.87
C GLU A 33 4.33 -3.50 -2.67
N THR A 34 4.74 -2.24 -2.67
CA THR A 34 4.30 -1.25 -1.69
C THR A 34 4.35 0.14 -2.31
N THR A 35 3.92 1.17 -1.57
CA THR A 35 4.09 2.55 -1.97
C THR A 35 5.37 3.14 -1.39
N ALA A 36 5.96 4.10 -2.11
CA ALA A 36 7.13 4.86 -1.67
C ALA A 36 7.01 6.31 -2.11
N LEU A 37 7.95 7.16 -1.70
CA LEU A 37 7.99 8.57 -2.03
C LEU A 37 8.75 8.77 -3.34
N PHE A 38 8.05 9.15 -4.40
CA PHE A 38 8.66 9.71 -5.60
C PHE A 38 8.88 11.21 -5.43
N TYR A 39 10.00 11.70 -5.88
CA TYR A 39 10.28 13.13 -5.86
C TYR A 39 10.89 13.62 -7.18
N ASN A 40 10.50 14.83 -7.58
CA ASN A 40 11.00 15.46 -8.79
C ASN A 40 12.40 16.02 -8.53
N THR A 41 13.42 15.48 -9.21
CA THR A 41 14.83 15.85 -9.00
C THR A 41 15.20 17.24 -9.53
N ASP A 42 14.34 17.88 -10.33
CA ASP A 42 14.52 19.27 -10.76
C ASP A 42 13.99 20.27 -9.69
N LEU A 43 13.11 19.81 -8.78
CA LEU A 43 12.49 20.64 -7.75
C LEU A 43 13.06 20.37 -6.35
N VAL A 44 13.34 19.10 -6.05
CA VAL A 44 13.75 18.65 -4.71
C VAL A 44 15.25 18.45 -4.65
N SER A 45 15.93 19.25 -3.84
CA SER A 45 17.38 19.14 -3.62
C SER A 45 17.75 18.22 -2.44
N GLU A 46 16.87 18.06 -1.46
CA GLU A 46 17.05 17.23 -0.28
C GLU A 46 15.75 16.49 0.05
N VAL A 47 15.85 15.17 0.15
CA VAL A 47 14.69 14.31 0.46
C VAL A 47 14.25 14.54 1.89
N PRO A 48 12.95 14.83 2.17
CA PRO A 48 12.45 15.06 3.50
C PRO A 48 12.51 13.76 4.33
N LYS A 49 12.87 13.87 5.61
CA LYS A 49 12.96 12.74 6.54
C LYS A 49 11.70 12.56 7.37
N THR A 50 10.91 13.62 7.48
CA THR A 50 9.64 13.63 8.22
C THR A 50 8.53 14.20 7.34
N TRP A 51 7.30 13.85 7.65
CA TRP A 51 6.13 14.44 6.98
C TRP A 51 6.00 15.94 7.22
N GLU A 52 6.45 16.42 8.37
CA GLU A 52 6.49 17.83 8.70
C GLU A 52 7.43 18.58 7.75
N GLU A 53 8.65 18.05 7.50
CA GLU A 53 9.57 18.57 6.51
C GLU A 53 8.99 18.51 5.09
N LEU A 54 8.31 17.38 4.75
CA LEU A 54 7.67 17.21 3.44
C LEU A 54 6.60 18.30 3.21
N VAL A 55 5.75 18.55 4.18
CA VAL A 55 4.70 19.58 4.09
C VAL A 55 5.31 20.96 3.87
N ASP A 56 6.36 21.31 4.62
CA ASP A 56 7.03 22.60 4.48
C ASP A 56 7.68 22.76 3.09
N GLN A 57 8.36 21.74 2.59
CA GLN A 57 8.98 21.74 1.25
C GLN A 57 7.92 21.73 0.16
N ALA A 58 6.89 20.89 0.26
CA ALA A 58 5.82 20.79 -0.72
C ALA A 58 5.04 22.11 -0.88
N ALA A 59 4.90 22.88 0.20
CA ALA A 59 4.26 24.19 0.14
C ALA A 59 5.02 25.21 -0.73
N ALA A 60 6.35 25.04 -0.83
CA ALA A 60 7.21 25.89 -1.68
C ALA A 60 7.28 25.39 -3.13
N ASP A 61 7.29 24.07 -3.33
CA ASP A 61 7.71 23.42 -4.59
C ASP A 61 6.56 22.72 -5.36
N GLY A 62 5.32 23.07 -5.11
CA GLY A 62 4.17 22.63 -5.93
C GLY A 62 3.38 21.45 -5.38
N GLY A 63 3.62 21.04 -4.13
CA GLY A 63 2.74 20.10 -3.45
C GLY A 63 3.17 18.64 -3.49
N VAL A 64 2.38 17.81 -2.82
CA VAL A 64 2.43 16.35 -2.85
C VAL A 64 1.16 15.82 -3.48
N GLN A 65 1.26 14.77 -4.27
CA GLN A 65 0.11 14.17 -4.96
C GLN A 65 0.03 12.67 -4.68
N PHE A 66 -1.12 12.21 -4.28
CA PHE A 66 -1.48 10.79 -4.14
C PHE A 66 -2.99 10.66 -3.94
N ASP A 67 -3.54 9.47 -4.06
CA ASP A 67 -4.96 9.24 -3.78
C ASP A 67 -5.22 9.15 -2.27
N ALA A 68 -5.17 10.30 -1.60
CA ALA A 68 -5.42 10.43 -0.17
C ALA A 68 -6.90 10.22 0.23
N THR A 69 -7.71 9.62 -0.63
CA THR A 69 -9.04 9.10 -0.27
C THR A 69 -9.04 7.59 -0.04
N SER A 70 -7.93 6.94 -0.32
CA SER A 70 -7.80 5.48 -0.20
C SER A 70 -6.97 5.10 1.02
N ILE A 71 -7.53 4.22 1.85
CA ILE A 71 -6.82 3.65 3.01
C ILE A 71 -5.48 2.99 2.62
N TYR A 72 -5.33 2.59 1.36
CA TYR A 72 -4.07 2.06 0.86
C TYR A 72 -2.90 3.05 0.97
N TYR A 73 -3.16 4.34 0.80
CA TYR A 73 -2.18 5.40 0.95
C TYR A 73 -2.19 6.04 2.34
N ASP A 74 -3.34 5.98 3.03
CA ASP A 74 -3.53 6.65 4.31
C ASP A 74 -3.13 5.79 5.52
N LEU A 75 -2.96 4.47 5.32
CA LEU A 75 -2.67 3.52 6.40
C LEU A 75 -1.45 3.95 7.23
N GLY A 76 -0.42 4.48 6.58
CA GLY A 76 0.80 4.91 7.26
C GLY A 76 0.57 6.01 8.30
N PHE A 77 -0.34 6.96 8.05
CA PHE A 77 -0.72 7.97 9.04
C PHE A 77 -1.46 7.33 10.22
N VAL A 78 -2.44 6.48 9.90
CA VAL A 78 -3.23 5.76 10.91
C VAL A 78 -2.33 4.91 11.81
N ARG A 79 -1.41 4.15 11.20
CA ARG A 79 -0.48 3.28 11.94
C ARG A 79 0.51 4.05 12.79
N ALA A 80 1.09 5.13 12.27
CA ALA A 80 2.03 5.97 13.02
C ALA A 80 1.38 6.61 14.26
N CYS A 81 0.08 6.84 14.24
CA CYS A 81 -0.70 7.34 15.37
C CYS A 81 -1.29 6.22 16.26
N GLY A 82 -0.99 4.95 16.01
CA GLY A 82 -1.46 3.81 16.82
C GLY A 82 -2.85 3.28 16.46
N GLY A 83 -3.38 3.68 15.29
CA GLY A 83 -4.58 3.09 14.71
C GLY A 83 -4.29 1.78 13.96
N TYR A 84 -5.34 1.11 13.55
CA TYR A 84 -5.28 -0.13 12.74
C TYR A 84 -6.62 -0.39 12.07
N ILE A 85 -6.62 -1.20 11.00
CA ILE A 85 -7.88 -1.58 10.34
C ILE A 85 -8.61 -2.62 11.19
N PHE A 86 -8.09 -3.83 11.28
CA PHE A 86 -8.57 -4.90 12.13
C PHE A 86 -7.45 -5.34 13.06
N LYS A 87 -7.77 -5.69 14.30
CA LYS A 87 -6.76 -6.18 15.23
C LYS A 87 -6.21 -7.52 14.78
N TYR A 88 -4.88 -7.58 14.57
CA TYR A 88 -4.19 -8.82 14.30
C TYR A 88 -3.64 -9.40 15.60
N GLN A 89 -4.07 -10.60 15.97
CA GLN A 89 -3.62 -11.29 17.17
C GLN A 89 -3.64 -12.80 16.96
N ASP A 90 -2.62 -13.49 17.46
CA ASP A 90 -2.52 -14.95 17.42
C ASP A 90 -2.66 -15.57 16.02
N GLY A 91 -2.20 -14.85 14.99
CA GLY A 91 -2.21 -15.31 13.59
C GLY A 91 -3.53 -15.07 12.86
N ALA A 92 -4.46 -14.31 13.43
CA ALA A 92 -5.76 -14.02 12.83
C ALA A 92 -6.16 -12.54 12.99
N TYR A 93 -7.02 -12.07 12.10
CA TYR A 93 -7.66 -10.76 12.23
C TYR A 93 -8.98 -10.88 13.00
N ASP A 94 -9.14 -10.09 14.05
CA ASP A 94 -10.43 -9.88 14.71
C ASP A 94 -11.17 -8.72 13.99
N THR A 95 -12.11 -9.09 13.13
CA THR A 95 -12.90 -8.11 12.35
C THR A 95 -13.95 -7.36 13.17
N ALA A 96 -14.14 -7.71 14.44
CA ALA A 96 -14.97 -6.96 15.37
C ALA A 96 -14.17 -5.86 16.12
N ASP A 97 -12.85 -6.00 16.24
CA ASP A 97 -11.95 -5.01 16.84
C ASP A 97 -11.34 -4.15 15.73
N ILE A 98 -11.96 -2.97 15.52
CA ILE A 98 -11.61 -2.00 14.47
C ILE A 98 -11.02 -0.76 15.12
N GLY A 99 -9.78 -0.44 14.80
CA GLY A 99 -9.05 0.68 15.40
C GLY A 99 -9.03 1.96 14.56
N LEU A 100 -10.00 2.15 13.66
CA LEU A 100 -10.08 3.34 12.79
C LEU A 100 -10.74 4.56 13.47
N ASP A 101 -11.29 4.43 14.68
CA ASP A 101 -11.90 5.51 15.44
C ASP A 101 -11.27 5.74 16.83
N ASN A 102 -10.11 5.12 17.10
CA ASN A 102 -9.36 5.44 18.31
C ASN A 102 -8.77 6.86 18.23
N GLU A 103 -8.31 7.40 19.36
CA GLU A 103 -7.77 8.76 19.45
C GLU A 103 -6.66 9.03 18.42
N GLY A 104 -5.73 8.07 18.23
CA GLY A 104 -4.65 8.20 17.25
C GLY A 104 -5.15 8.22 15.81
N SER A 105 -6.14 7.41 15.48
CA SER A 105 -6.74 7.43 14.13
C SER A 105 -7.43 8.76 13.84
N VAL A 106 -8.08 9.36 14.83
CA VAL A 106 -8.67 10.71 14.71
C VAL A 106 -7.59 11.75 14.43
N ASP A 107 -6.43 11.68 15.11
CA ASP A 107 -5.29 12.57 14.85
C ASP A 107 -4.74 12.39 13.43
N ALA A 108 -4.65 11.16 12.95
CA ALA A 108 -4.25 10.87 11.56
C ALA A 108 -5.22 11.48 10.55
N TYR A 109 -6.53 11.32 10.74
CA TYR A 109 -7.53 11.93 9.86
C TYR A 109 -7.56 13.46 9.96
N ALA A 110 -7.25 14.03 11.11
CA ALA A 110 -7.09 15.48 11.24
C ALA A 110 -5.91 15.98 10.37
N PHE A 111 -4.79 15.26 10.35
CA PHE A 111 -3.67 15.59 9.46
C PHE A 111 -4.04 15.43 7.97
N ILE A 112 -4.71 14.34 7.60
CA ILE A 112 -5.19 14.11 6.22
C ILE A 112 -6.16 15.23 5.80
N ASN A 113 -7.02 15.68 6.71
CA ASN A 113 -7.88 16.85 6.47
C ASN A 113 -7.06 18.12 6.26
N ASP A 114 -6.02 18.33 7.05
CA ASP A 114 -5.14 19.48 6.96
C ASP A 114 -4.38 19.51 5.62
N LEU A 115 -3.98 18.38 5.05
CA LEU A 115 -3.34 18.33 3.72
C LEU A 115 -4.21 18.97 2.64
N CYS A 116 -5.52 18.77 2.70
CA CYS A 116 -6.48 19.38 1.77
C CYS A 116 -6.91 20.78 2.21
N ASN A 117 -7.38 20.95 3.44
CA ASN A 117 -8.13 22.12 3.86
C ASN A 117 -7.26 23.26 4.43
N LYS A 118 -6.13 22.94 5.04
CA LYS A 118 -5.22 23.91 5.66
C LYS A 118 -3.99 24.18 4.80
N TYR A 119 -3.24 23.14 4.45
CA TYR A 119 -2.01 23.27 3.68
C TYR A 119 -2.25 23.44 2.18
N LYS A 120 -3.42 23.02 1.67
CA LYS A 120 -3.80 23.08 0.25
C LYS A 120 -2.84 22.34 -0.68
N LEU A 121 -2.22 21.27 -0.19
CA LEU A 121 -1.27 20.45 -0.94
C LEU A 121 -1.97 19.43 -1.83
N ILE A 122 -3.17 19.00 -1.45
CA ILE A 122 -4.02 18.05 -2.18
C ILE A 122 -5.36 18.73 -2.45
N THR A 123 -5.95 18.46 -3.61
CA THR A 123 -7.30 18.95 -3.95
C THR A 123 -8.37 17.90 -3.62
N ALA A 124 -9.58 18.35 -3.27
CA ALA A 124 -10.65 17.44 -2.85
C ALA A 124 -11.15 16.49 -3.96
N ASP A 125 -10.83 16.77 -5.22
CA ASP A 125 -11.15 15.96 -6.39
C ASP A 125 -10.00 15.02 -6.82
N VAL A 126 -8.94 14.92 -6.01
CA VAL A 126 -7.80 14.05 -6.31
C VAL A 126 -8.24 12.60 -6.54
N THR A 127 -7.63 12.00 -7.52
CA THR A 127 -7.69 10.56 -7.82
C THR A 127 -6.27 10.07 -8.14
N ALA A 128 -6.06 8.77 -8.14
CA ALA A 128 -4.78 8.18 -8.52
C ALA A 128 -4.30 8.67 -9.90
N ASP A 129 -5.22 8.77 -10.88
CA ASP A 129 -4.89 9.21 -12.25
C ASP A 129 -4.54 10.71 -12.31
N ILE A 130 -5.26 11.56 -11.57
CA ILE A 130 -4.94 12.99 -11.46
C ILE A 130 -3.58 13.19 -10.80
N ALA A 131 -3.32 12.51 -9.69
CA ALA A 131 -2.07 12.57 -8.96
C ALA A 131 -0.88 12.15 -9.84
N ARG A 132 -0.99 10.98 -10.50
CA ARG A 132 0.00 10.46 -11.45
C ARG A 132 0.26 11.45 -12.58
N SER A 133 -0.79 11.97 -13.22
CA SER A 133 -0.67 12.93 -14.31
C SER A 133 0.00 14.23 -13.88
N ASN A 134 -0.29 14.74 -12.69
CA ASN A 134 0.33 15.95 -12.17
C ASN A 134 1.83 15.75 -11.93
N PHE A 135 2.24 14.65 -11.34
CA PHE A 135 3.66 14.34 -11.14
C PHE A 135 4.38 14.12 -12.47
N GLN A 136 3.80 13.32 -13.37
CA GLN A 136 4.36 13.05 -14.70
C GLN A 136 4.63 14.32 -15.50
N ASN A 137 3.78 15.34 -15.35
CA ASN A 137 3.91 16.63 -16.03
C ASN A 137 4.72 17.65 -15.24
N GLY A 138 5.42 17.26 -14.16
CA GLY A 138 6.27 18.15 -13.36
C GLY A 138 5.51 19.24 -12.59
N LYS A 139 4.22 19.02 -12.30
CA LYS A 139 3.37 19.99 -11.61
C LYS A 139 3.43 19.90 -10.08
N CYS A 140 4.10 18.92 -9.54
CA CYS A 140 4.30 18.75 -8.10
C CYS A 140 5.68 18.19 -7.79
N ALA A 141 6.16 18.47 -6.59
CA ALA A 141 7.47 18.05 -6.11
C ALA A 141 7.48 16.58 -5.69
N TYR A 142 6.38 16.11 -5.10
CA TYR A 142 6.27 14.79 -4.51
C TYR A 142 5.06 14.02 -5.02
N TYR A 143 5.23 12.69 -5.13
CA TYR A 143 4.16 11.76 -5.45
C TYR A 143 4.33 10.48 -4.62
N ILE A 144 3.22 9.94 -4.11
CA ILE A 144 3.22 8.63 -3.45
C ILE A 144 2.58 7.64 -4.40
N GLY A 145 3.35 6.64 -4.79
CA GLY A 145 2.94 5.60 -5.72
C GLY A 145 3.75 4.33 -5.55
N GLY A 146 3.61 3.41 -6.48
CA GLY A 146 4.26 2.12 -6.45
C GLY A 146 5.17 1.85 -7.64
N PRO A 147 5.80 0.65 -7.70
CA PRO A 147 6.67 0.26 -8.81
C PRO A 147 5.97 0.35 -10.18
N TRP A 148 4.67 0.14 -10.22
CA TRP A 148 3.82 0.23 -11.43
C TRP A 148 3.80 1.61 -12.11
N ASP A 149 4.32 2.65 -11.46
CA ASP A 149 4.37 4.01 -12.01
C ASP A 149 5.72 4.35 -12.68
N ILE A 150 6.78 3.55 -12.41
CA ILE A 150 8.16 3.80 -12.86
C ILE A 150 8.23 3.89 -14.39
N ASP A 151 7.72 2.89 -15.08
CA ASP A 151 7.73 2.84 -16.54
C ASP A 151 7.01 4.01 -17.18
N GLY A 152 5.85 4.40 -16.63
CA GLY A 152 5.08 5.53 -17.11
C GLY A 152 5.85 6.85 -16.99
N PHE A 153 6.48 7.09 -15.86
CA PHE A 153 7.29 8.29 -15.63
C PHE A 153 8.58 8.30 -16.44
N THR A 154 9.25 7.16 -16.55
CA THR A 154 10.46 7.00 -17.37
C THR A 154 10.16 7.26 -18.84
N SER A 155 9.11 6.66 -19.38
CA SER A 155 8.68 6.83 -20.79
C SER A 155 8.26 8.26 -21.10
N ALA A 156 7.71 8.99 -20.13
CA ALA A 156 7.36 10.40 -20.26
C ALA A 156 8.57 11.34 -20.15
N GLY A 157 9.74 10.83 -19.75
CA GLY A 157 10.94 11.63 -19.51
C GLY A 157 10.88 12.49 -18.25
N THR A 158 10.01 12.11 -17.30
CA THR A 158 9.89 12.76 -15.98
C THR A 158 11.22 12.62 -15.23
N LYS A 159 11.67 13.70 -14.61
CA LYS A 159 12.88 13.70 -13.78
C LYS A 159 12.50 13.33 -12.36
N PHE A 160 12.78 12.12 -11.95
CA PHE A 160 12.41 11.63 -10.63
C PHE A 160 13.43 10.69 -10.01
N ALA A 161 13.34 10.55 -8.71
CA ALA A 161 13.91 9.44 -7.97
C ALA A 161 12.90 8.95 -6.93
N VAL A 162 13.18 7.82 -6.30
CA VAL A 162 12.32 7.18 -5.31
C VAL A 162 13.09 7.08 -3.99
N ALA A 163 12.40 7.32 -2.89
CA ALA A 163 12.91 7.19 -1.55
C ALA A 163 11.90 6.47 -0.65
N LYS A 164 12.38 5.91 0.44
CA LYS A 164 11.54 5.44 1.53
C LYS A 164 10.64 6.57 2.02
N MET A 165 9.44 6.23 2.50
CA MET A 165 8.51 7.20 3.08
C MET A 165 9.12 7.89 4.30
N PRO A 166 8.93 9.22 4.45
CA PRO A 166 9.35 9.94 5.64
C PRO A 166 8.58 9.47 6.87
N THR A 167 9.19 9.61 8.05
CA THR A 167 8.52 9.31 9.32
C THR A 167 7.35 10.28 9.57
N PHE A 168 6.35 9.83 10.31
CA PHE A 168 5.24 10.67 10.77
C PHE A 168 5.17 10.64 12.29
N HIS A 169 5.16 11.81 12.92
CA HIS A 169 5.21 11.96 14.39
C HIS A 169 6.36 11.15 15.04
N GLY A 170 7.49 11.04 14.35
CA GLY A 170 8.66 10.30 14.81
C GLY A 170 8.52 8.77 14.73
N GLN A 171 7.45 8.27 14.12
CA GLN A 171 7.22 6.84 13.88
C GLN A 171 7.48 6.47 12.42
N PRO A 172 7.92 5.24 12.12
CA PRO A 172 7.98 4.73 10.75
C PRO A 172 6.63 4.85 10.06
N PHE A 173 6.64 5.21 8.78
CA PHE A 173 5.42 5.24 7.97
C PHE A 173 5.15 3.84 7.43
N VAL A 174 4.24 3.13 8.06
CA VAL A 174 3.87 1.75 7.71
C VAL A 174 3.01 1.73 6.47
N THR A 175 3.55 1.22 5.36
CA THR A 175 2.80 1.09 4.11
C THR A 175 2.19 -0.31 3.96
N PRO A 176 1.07 -0.46 3.25
CA PRO A 176 0.57 -1.77 2.88
C PRO A 176 1.57 -2.51 1.98
N VAL A 177 1.87 -3.76 2.31
CA VAL A 177 2.60 -4.66 1.43
C VAL A 177 1.61 -5.55 0.69
N GLY A 178 1.48 -5.31 -0.61
CA GLY A 178 0.72 -6.14 -1.51
C GLY A 178 1.54 -7.34 -1.94
N THR A 179 0.91 -8.49 -2.04
CA THR A 179 1.55 -9.71 -2.58
C THR A 179 0.75 -10.21 -3.76
N GLN A 180 1.40 -10.32 -4.92
CA GLN A 180 0.82 -10.99 -6.06
C GLN A 180 1.02 -12.48 -5.92
N VAL A 181 -0.09 -13.21 -5.90
CA VAL A 181 -0.09 -14.64 -5.68
C VAL A 181 -0.62 -15.40 -6.89
N SER A 182 -0.12 -16.60 -7.10
CA SER A 182 -0.70 -17.56 -8.04
C SER A 182 -1.36 -18.71 -7.32
N PHE A 183 -2.54 -19.09 -7.79
CA PHE A 183 -3.28 -20.23 -7.25
C PHE A 183 -3.95 -21.03 -8.38
N VAL A 184 -4.31 -22.26 -8.08
CA VAL A 184 -4.99 -23.15 -9.04
C VAL A 184 -6.44 -23.35 -8.64
N SER A 185 -7.36 -23.03 -9.56
CA SER A 185 -8.80 -23.24 -9.32
C SER A 185 -9.14 -24.71 -9.11
N ASN A 186 -9.99 -24.99 -8.14
CA ASN A 186 -10.52 -26.33 -7.89
C ASN A 186 -11.29 -26.91 -9.09
N SER A 187 -11.81 -26.07 -9.99
CA SER A 187 -12.50 -26.48 -11.21
C SER A 187 -11.57 -26.76 -12.39
N SER A 188 -10.27 -26.49 -12.26
CA SER A 188 -9.30 -26.80 -13.30
C SER A 188 -9.19 -28.31 -13.54
N LYS A 189 -9.17 -28.71 -14.81
CA LYS A 189 -8.94 -30.09 -15.21
C LYS A 189 -7.43 -30.42 -15.38
N ASN A 190 -6.56 -29.43 -15.25
CA ASN A 190 -5.11 -29.53 -15.45
C ASN A 190 -4.37 -29.01 -14.20
N GLN A 191 -4.81 -29.43 -13.00
CA GLN A 191 -4.26 -28.90 -11.76
C GLN A 191 -2.76 -29.20 -11.61
N ASP A 192 -2.32 -30.42 -11.91
CA ASP A 192 -0.91 -30.83 -11.81
C ASP A 192 -0.03 -29.95 -12.72
N ALA A 193 -0.39 -29.83 -14.00
CA ALA A 193 0.36 -28.99 -14.95
C ALA A 193 0.35 -27.51 -14.56
N ALA A 194 -0.71 -27.02 -13.93
CA ALA A 194 -0.77 -25.65 -13.43
C ALA A 194 0.17 -25.43 -12.24
N TRP A 195 0.25 -26.41 -11.32
CA TRP A 195 1.22 -26.36 -10.22
C TRP A 195 2.66 -26.52 -10.70
N ASP A 196 2.93 -27.36 -11.70
CA ASP A 196 4.24 -27.49 -12.35
C ASP A 196 4.68 -26.15 -12.96
N PHE A 197 3.75 -25.43 -13.59
CA PHE A 197 4.02 -24.10 -14.14
C PHE A 197 4.30 -23.06 -13.05
N ILE A 198 3.53 -23.07 -11.96
CA ILE A 198 3.77 -22.17 -10.82
C ILE A 198 5.13 -22.49 -10.17
N SER A 199 5.49 -23.76 -10.01
CA SER A 199 6.84 -24.17 -9.55
C SER A 199 7.93 -23.61 -10.45
N TYR A 200 7.76 -23.74 -11.76
CA TYR A 200 8.71 -23.18 -12.72
C TYR A 200 8.86 -21.65 -12.59
N LEU A 201 7.75 -20.93 -12.38
CA LEU A 201 7.79 -19.48 -12.16
C LEU A 201 8.53 -19.12 -10.87
N LEU A 202 8.32 -19.85 -9.78
CA LEU A 202 9.01 -19.63 -8.51
C LEU A 202 10.53 -19.88 -8.60
N GLU A 203 10.94 -20.79 -9.47
CA GLU A 203 12.35 -21.15 -9.66
C GLU A 203 13.07 -20.28 -10.70
N ASN A 204 12.36 -19.80 -11.73
CA ASN A 204 12.98 -19.23 -12.92
C ASN A 204 12.35 -17.90 -13.37
N GLY A 205 11.23 -17.48 -12.77
CA GLY A 205 10.43 -16.36 -13.29
C GLY A 205 10.80 -14.99 -12.74
N ALA A 206 11.62 -14.94 -11.68
CA ALA A 206 11.88 -13.71 -10.94
C ALA A 206 12.37 -12.56 -11.83
N LEU A 207 13.48 -12.78 -12.54
CA LEU A 207 14.07 -11.76 -13.41
C LEU A 207 13.16 -11.36 -14.56
N GLY A 208 12.51 -12.33 -15.21
CA GLY A 208 11.58 -12.04 -16.30
C GLY A 208 10.34 -11.23 -15.87
N MET A 209 9.81 -11.46 -14.68
CA MET A 209 8.70 -10.65 -14.11
C MET A 209 9.18 -9.25 -13.72
N TYR A 210 10.40 -9.15 -13.21
CA TYR A 210 11.03 -7.88 -12.85
C TYR A 210 11.26 -7.02 -14.11
N GLU A 211 11.90 -7.58 -15.15
CA GLU A 211 12.17 -6.88 -16.42
C GLU A 211 10.89 -6.48 -17.18
N ALA A 212 9.82 -7.26 -17.05
CA ALA A 212 8.56 -7.01 -17.75
C ALA A 212 7.64 -5.98 -17.05
N GLY A 213 7.85 -5.66 -15.78
CA GLY A 213 6.91 -4.78 -15.08
C GLY A 213 7.32 -4.38 -13.66
N ASP A 214 8.62 -4.26 -13.40
CA ASP A 214 9.19 -3.85 -12.11
C ASP A 214 8.65 -4.66 -10.90
N ARG A 215 8.33 -5.96 -11.15
CA ARG A 215 7.76 -6.84 -10.13
C ARG A 215 8.84 -7.32 -9.18
N ILE A 216 8.89 -6.75 -7.97
CA ILE A 216 9.86 -7.14 -6.95
C ILE A 216 9.59 -8.59 -6.55
N PRO A 217 10.55 -9.53 -6.71
CA PRO A 217 10.33 -10.92 -6.35
C PRO A 217 9.91 -11.08 -4.89
N ALA A 218 8.94 -11.95 -4.62
CA ALA A 218 8.55 -12.27 -3.25
C ALA A 218 9.60 -13.10 -2.52
N LYS A 219 10.37 -13.91 -3.26
CA LYS A 219 11.44 -14.76 -2.72
C LYS A 219 12.65 -13.92 -2.36
N LEU A 220 13.07 -13.99 -1.09
CA LEU A 220 14.13 -13.15 -0.55
C LEU A 220 15.47 -13.32 -1.28
N ALA A 221 15.83 -14.56 -1.63
CA ALA A 221 17.06 -14.83 -2.37
C ALA A 221 17.08 -14.19 -3.77
N ASP A 222 15.92 -14.05 -4.41
CA ASP A 222 15.83 -13.46 -5.74
C ASP A 222 15.92 -11.92 -5.69
N GLN A 223 15.63 -11.30 -4.54
CA GLN A 223 15.85 -9.86 -4.31
C GLN A 223 17.34 -9.50 -4.26
N GLU A 224 18.22 -10.48 -4.03
CA GLU A 224 19.68 -10.30 -4.00
C GLU A 224 20.34 -10.38 -5.41
N LEU A 225 19.54 -10.55 -6.48
CA LEU A 225 20.06 -10.52 -7.85
C LEU A 225 20.66 -9.14 -8.18
N ASP A 226 21.79 -9.13 -8.90
CA ASP A 226 22.52 -7.89 -9.23
C ASP A 226 21.64 -6.87 -9.97
N GLU A 227 20.76 -7.32 -10.85
CA GLU A 227 19.81 -6.50 -11.60
C GLU A 227 18.82 -5.76 -10.68
N ILE A 228 18.43 -6.40 -9.59
CA ILE A 228 17.50 -5.83 -8.59
C ILE A 228 18.26 -4.95 -7.62
N GLN A 229 19.40 -5.40 -7.11
CA GLN A 229 20.22 -4.67 -6.16
C GLN A 229 20.81 -3.38 -6.74
N SER A 230 21.12 -3.35 -8.03
CA SER A 230 21.66 -2.17 -8.70
C SER A 230 20.61 -1.10 -9.06
N ASN A 231 19.32 -1.42 -8.99
CA ASN A 231 18.26 -0.49 -9.31
C ASN A 231 17.87 0.35 -8.07
N ALA A 232 18.28 1.62 -8.06
CA ALA A 232 18.03 2.53 -6.94
C ALA A 232 16.53 2.73 -6.65
N TYR A 233 15.65 2.68 -7.65
CA TYR A 233 14.20 2.78 -7.45
C TYR A 233 13.69 1.56 -6.67
N THR A 234 14.09 0.38 -7.10
CA THR A 234 13.69 -0.89 -6.46
C THR A 234 14.19 -0.96 -5.01
N GLN A 235 15.41 -0.51 -4.75
CA GLN A 235 15.96 -0.49 -3.40
C GLN A 235 15.13 0.36 -2.44
N ALA A 236 14.62 1.50 -2.87
CA ALA A 236 13.74 2.34 -2.05
C ALA A 236 12.44 1.60 -1.66
N PHE A 237 11.86 0.81 -2.57
CA PHE A 237 10.71 -0.03 -2.25
C PHE A 237 11.05 -1.20 -1.33
N VAL A 238 12.18 -1.87 -1.54
CA VAL A 238 12.65 -2.96 -0.66
C VAL A 238 12.87 -2.42 0.77
N GLU A 239 13.50 -1.26 0.91
CA GLU A 239 13.65 -0.59 2.21
C GLU A 239 12.30 -0.25 2.86
N GLN A 240 11.31 0.18 2.06
CA GLN A 240 9.98 0.51 2.56
C GLN A 240 9.17 -0.74 2.94
N ILE A 241 9.29 -1.84 2.22
CA ILE A 241 8.66 -3.13 2.54
C ILE A 241 9.05 -3.60 3.96
N ASN A 242 10.28 -3.34 4.40
CA ASN A 242 10.73 -3.70 5.74
C ASN A 242 9.99 -2.97 6.86
N ASP A 243 9.43 -1.79 6.58
CA ASP A 243 8.54 -1.05 7.51
C ASP A 243 7.06 -1.27 7.20
N GLY A 244 6.73 -2.09 6.21
CA GLY A 244 5.36 -2.34 5.77
C GLY A 244 4.65 -3.44 6.56
N GLU A 245 3.34 -3.52 6.37
CA GLU A 245 2.52 -4.61 6.89
C GLU A 245 1.61 -5.17 5.80
N PRO A 246 1.27 -6.47 5.84
CA PRO A 246 0.34 -7.04 4.86
C PRO A 246 -1.04 -6.42 5.01
N MET A 247 -1.74 -6.21 3.89
CA MET A 247 -3.16 -5.88 3.92
C MET A 247 -3.95 -7.03 4.54
N PRO A 248 -4.99 -6.75 5.35
CA PRO A 248 -5.83 -7.81 5.88
C PRO A 248 -6.42 -8.70 4.78
N THR A 249 -6.19 -10.00 4.88
CA THR A 249 -6.63 -11.00 3.89
C THR A 249 -8.04 -11.52 4.13
N VAL A 250 -8.78 -10.89 5.05
CA VAL A 250 -10.17 -11.23 5.36
C VAL A 250 -11.14 -10.61 4.37
N SER A 251 -12.25 -11.29 4.08
CA SER A 251 -13.26 -10.82 3.11
C SER A 251 -13.90 -9.48 3.49
N GLU A 252 -13.95 -9.18 4.78
CA GLU A 252 -14.47 -7.96 5.39
C GLU A 252 -13.71 -6.71 4.94
N MET A 253 -12.42 -6.85 4.60
CA MET A 253 -11.62 -5.77 4.05
C MET A 253 -12.23 -5.15 2.79
N GLY A 254 -12.93 -5.96 1.98
CA GLY A 254 -13.61 -5.50 0.78
C GLY A 254 -14.66 -4.42 1.01
N GLN A 255 -15.23 -4.34 2.22
CA GLN A 255 -16.21 -3.32 2.58
C GLN A 255 -15.60 -1.96 2.88
N LEU A 256 -14.35 -1.92 3.33
CA LEU A 256 -13.71 -0.69 3.81
C LEU A 256 -13.40 0.31 2.68
N TRP A 257 -13.05 -0.14 1.49
CA TRP A 257 -12.55 0.73 0.42
C TRP A 257 -13.45 1.94 0.13
N SER A 258 -14.72 1.67 -0.19
CA SER A 258 -15.69 2.72 -0.49
C SER A 258 -16.11 3.52 0.75
N ILE A 259 -16.20 2.86 1.90
CA ILE A 259 -16.55 3.50 3.16
C ILE A 259 -15.48 4.54 3.52
N HIS A 260 -14.19 4.17 3.46
CA HIS A 260 -13.09 5.09 3.71
C HIS A 260 -13.12 6.29 2.77
N THR A 261 -13.13 6.03 1.46
CA THR A 261 -13.16 7.09 0.43
C THR A 261 -14.30 8.08 0.64
N ASN A 262 -15.51 7.60 0.93
CA ASN A 262 -16.68 8.45 1.11
C ASN A 262 -16.55 9.34 2.36
N ASN A 263 -16.07 8.79 3.47
CA ASN A 263 -15.90 9.56 4.70
C ASN A 263 -14.76 10.59 4.60
N ILE A 264 -13.63 10.27 3.94
CA ILE A 264 -12.58 11.26 3.66
C ILE A 264 -13.13 12.42 2.81
N ARG A 265 -13.91 12.12 1.76
CA ARG A 265 -14.52 13.17 0.92
C ARG A 265 -15.51 14.03 1.68
N SER A 266 -16.37 13.44 2.53
CA SER A 266 -17.29 14.19 3.39
C SER A 266 -16.53 15.04 4.42
N MET A 267 -15.42 14.57 4.93
CA MET A 267 -14.55 15.35 5.81
C MET A 267 -13.92 16.55 5.06
N TRP A 268 -13.43 16.35 3.85
CA TRP A 268 -12.84 17.45 3.05
C TRP A 268 -13.87 18.48 2.59
N SER A 269 -15.12 18.08 2.37
CA SER A 269 -16.22 19.01 2.04
C SER A 269 -16.70 19.82 3.25
N GLY A 270 -16.26 19.45 4.48
CA GLY A 270 -16.69 20.08 5.72
C GLY A 270 -18.05 19.57 6.25
N GLU A 271 -18.59 18.48 5.66
CA GLU A 271 -19.81 17.83 6.15
C GLU A 271 -19.58 17.04 7.43
N GLN A 272 -18.35 16.62 7.69
CA GLN A 272 -17.94 15.87 8.87
C GLN A 272 -16.62 16.43 9.42
N THR A 273 -16.49 16.40 10.73
CA THR A 273 -15.18 16.57 11.39
C THR A 273 -14.35 15.30 11.26
N PRO A 274 -13.03 15.34 11.48
CA PRO A 274 -12.19 14.12 11.50
C PRO A 274 -12.70 13.05 12.50
N GLU A 275 -13.17 13.45 13.67
CA GLU A 275 -13.74 12.54 14.66
C GLU A 275 -15.05 11.91 14.18
N GLU A 276 -15.94 12.69 13.56
CA GLU A 276 -17.18 12.17 12.98
C GLU A 276 -16.91 11.22 11.81
N ALA A 277 -15.96 11.54 10.95
CA ALA A 277 -15.55 10.68 9.82
C ALA A 277 -15.00 9.34 10.32
N ALA A 278 -14.09 9.35 11.29
CA ALA A 278 -13.53 8.15 11.91
C ALA A 278 -14.63 7.26 12.51
N LYS A 279 -15.52 7.84 13.31
CA LYS A 279 -16.63 7.13 13.96
C LYS A 279 -17.63 6.56 12.95
N ASN A 280 -17.94 7.32 11.90
CA ASN A 280 -18.84 6.87 10.84
C ASN A 280 -18.23 5.75 10.02
N MET A 281 -16.92 5.78 9.73
CA MET A 281 -16.22 4.66 9.07
C MET A 281 -16.40 3.36 9.83
N VAL A 282 -16.13 3.37 11.15
CA VAL A 282 -16.26 2.18 11.99
C VAL A 282 -17.71 1.70 12.07
N THR A 283 -18.66 2.62 12.22
CA THR A 283 -20.09 2.28 12.28
C THR A 283 -20.54 1.62 10.96
N GLN A 284 -20.26 2.24 9.82
CA GLN A 284 -20.64 1.74 8.50
C GLN A 284 -19.96 0.41 8.19
N LEU A 285 -18.68 0.25 8.59
CA LEU A 285 -17.94 -0.99 8.38
C LEU A 285 -18.54 -2.14 9.19
N LYS A 286 -18.89 -1.92 10.47
CA LYS A 286 -19.58 -2.91 11.30
C LYS A 286 -20.93 -3.31 10.70
N GLU A 287 -21.74 -2.36 10.27
CA GLU A 287 -23.04 -2.63 9.61
C GLU A 287 -22.87 -3.43 8.32
N ALA A 288 -21.87 -3.09 7.48
CA ALA A 288 -21.58 -3.81 6.26
C ALA A 288 -21.11 -5.25 6.52
N ILE A 289 -20.29 -5.46 7.54
CA ILE A 289 -19.85 -6.80 7.98
C ILE A 289 -21.03 -7.63 8.49
N GLU A 290 -21.91 -7.06 9.30
CA GLU A 290 -23.13 -7.73 9.78
C GLU A 290 -24.04 -8.16 8.62
N LEU A 291 -24.26 -7.28 7.62
CA LEU A 291 -25.03 -7.59 6.43
C LEU A 291 -24.40 -8.72 5.61
N MET A 292 -23.09 -8.69 5.41
CA MET A 292 -22.34 -9.74 4.70
C MET A 292 -22.49 -11.08 5.40
N ASN A 293 -22.45 -11.12 6.73
CA ASN A 293 -22.57 -12.34 7.53
C ASN A 293 -24.02 -12.87 7.62
N SER A 294 -25.02 -11.99 7.55
CA SER A 294 -26.44 -12.36 7.55
C SER A 294 -26.93 -12.95 6.23
N GLY A 295 -26.19 -12.69 5.13
CA GLY A 295 -26.47 -13.24 3.79
C GLY A 295 -25.85 -14.61 3.51
N LYS A 296 -25.07 -15.14 4.45
CA LYS A 296 -24.48 -16.49 4.43
C LYS A 296 -25.37 -17.47 5.17
#